data_04aadad918364f0e3078b36b9bba2367
#
_entry.id   04aadad918364f0e3078b36b9bba2367
#
_cell.length_a   1.000
_cell.length_b   1.000
_cell.length_c   1.000
_cell.angle_alpha   90.00
_cell.angle_beta   90.00
_cell.angle_gamma   90.00
#
_symmetry.space_group_name_H-M   'P 1'
#
loop_
_entity.id
_entity.type
_entity.pdbx_description
1 polymer ?
#
loop_
_entity_poly.entity_id
_entity_poly.type
_entity_poly.pdbx_seq_one_letter_code
_entity_poly.pdbx_strand_id
1 'polypeptide(L)'
;MRLSGTTIGFMASNPLEDKRAYSGTMYSMAKALEGTGAKVVRIPVDSSSLLRKLYLKAVKEVGRFFPPLKGRLSKRLVWKSRIAARKLDMSIIEKCDVIFAPMHSGTLFSLETSKPIVYLSDATFHAMIDYYWFDFPKRDLEEGELIEKTAIEKATALIYPCRWAADSAVNDYGQPREKITLAYFGPNLDVSKISPHVFSFDGHLDLLFVGVDWKRKGGDIAVGACKWLNENGVDATLHVVGIKSLDPSISSLPYVANHGFLNKNSPEEYSKIMSLYNQADCFLLPTLAECTGISFCEASTYGLPCFTHDTGGVSDYVLEGESGRLLPLGSTGEDFGRVIKNSVESGEMEQFSKGARRVVAERLSWELWAETVAGVIEKLK
;
A
#
# COMPACT_ATOMS: atom_id res chain seq x y z
N MET A 1 -11.55 24.82 10.73
CA MET A 1 -11.35 23.65 9.87
C MET A 1 -11.04 24.13 8.46
N ARG A 2 -9.95 23.63 7.89
CA ARG A 2 -9.31 24.20 6.67
C ARG A 2 -10.19 24.14 5.41
N LEU A 3 -10.98 23.07 5.23
CA LEU A 3 -11.85 22.87 4.07
C LEU A 3 -13.36 23.03 4.41
N SER A 4 -13.70 23.83 5.43
CA SER A 4 -15.11 24.07 5.76
C SER A 4 -15.87 24.65 4.57
N GLY A 5 -17.04 24.08 4.26
CA GLY A 5 -17.86 24.46 3.11
C GLY A 5 -17.40 23.88 1.78
N THR A 6 -16.36 23.02 1.74
CA THR A 6 -15.91 22.32 0.54
C THR A 6 -16.57 20.95 0.43
N THR A 7 -17.11 20.63 -0.76
CA THR A 7 -17.62 19.31 -1.10
C THR A 7 -16.60 18.58 -1.98
N ILE A 8 -16.03 17.49 -1.46
CA ILE A 8 -15.07 16.63 -2.17
C ILE A 8 -15.81 15.42 -2.74
N GLY A 9 -15.79 15.27 -4.05
CA GLY A 9 -16.25 14.04 -4.72
C GLY A 9 -15.17 12.97 -4.68
N PHE A 10 -15.33 11.96 -3.82
CA PHE A 10 -14.36 10.89 -3.62
C PHE A 10 -14.70 9.68 -4.51
N MET A 11 -13.89 9.41 -5.52
CA MET A 11 -14.08 8.24 -6.40
C MET A 11 -13.73 6.95 -5.67
N ALA A 12 -14.69 6.02 -5.59
CA ALA A 12 -14.45 4.72 -4.97
C ALA A 12 -15.34 3.62 -5.55
N SER A 13 -14.75 2.45 -5.83
CA SER A 13 -15.50 1.26 -6.28
C SER A 13 -16.30 0.61 -5.14
N ASN A 14 -15.77 0.64 -3.91
CA ASN A 14 -16.41 0.10 -2.72
C ASN A 14 -17.02 1.22 -1.86
N PRO A 15 -17.93 0.91 -0.92
CA PRO A 15 -18.32 1.84 0.15
C PRO A 15 -17.09 2.35 0.90
N LEU A 16 -17.11 3.63 1.31
CA LEU A 16 -15.97 4.25 2.00
C LEU A 16 -15.73 3.64 3.40
N GLU A 17 -16.75 3.04 3.98
CA GLU A 17 -16.72 2.37 5.29
C GLU A 17 -16.04 0.98 5.26
N ASP A 18 -15.81 0.41 4.06
CA ASP A 18 -15.18 -0.91 3.92
C ASP A 18 -13.65 -0.84 4.14
N LYS A 19 -13.22 -1.20 5.35
CA LYS A 19 -11.82 -1.25 5.76
C LYS A 19 -10.97 -2.33 5.09
N ARG A 20 -11.57 -3.21 4.26
CA ARG A 20 -10.83 -4.20 3.47
C ARG A 20 -10.32 -3.62 2.16
N ALA A 21 -11.00 -2.59 1.64
CA ALA A 21 -10.62 -1.94 0.39
C ALA A 21 -9.25 -1.25 0.54
N TYR A 22 -8.27 -1.69 -0.26
CA TYR A 22 -6.91 -1.13 -0.24
C TYR A 22 -6.28 -1.16 1.17
N SER A 23 -6.44 -2.28 1.88
CA SER A 23 -5.95 -2.46 3.26
C SER A 23 -6.49 -1.43 4.27
N GLY A 24 -7.61 -0.76 3.96
CA GLY A 24 -8.23 0.28 4.76
C GLY A 24 -7.86 1.71 4.36
N THR A 25 -6.94 1.89 3.41
CA THR A 25 -6.44 3.21 3.02
C THR A 25 -7.53 4.13 2.46
N MET A 26 -8.49 3.59 1.69
CA MET A 26 -9.64 4.38 1.19
C MET A 26 -10.50 4.94 2.33
N TYR A 27 -10.77 4.12 3.34
CA TYR A 27 -11.49 4.55 4.55
C TYR A 27 -10.72 5.66 5.29
N SER A 28 -9.42 5.44 5.51
CA SER A 28 -8.57 6.39 6.25
C SER A 28 -8.44 7.72 5.52
N MET A 29 -8.24 7.73 4.18
CA MET A 29 -8.23 8.94 3.37
C MET A 29 -9.54 9.73 3.47
N ALA A 30 -10.69 9.04 3.35
CA ALA A 30 -12.00 9.69 3.46
C ALA A 30 -12.21 10.32 4.83
N LYS A 31 -11.87 9.61 5.92
CA LYS A 31 -11.96 10.11 7.30
C LYS A 31 -11.02 11.28 7.56
N ALA A 32 -9.79 11.21 7.04
CA ALA A 32 -8.82 12.29 7.15
C ALA A 32 -9.31 13.58 6.45
N LEU A 33 -9.90 13.46 5.26
CA LEU A 33 -10.50 14.59 4.55
C LEU A 33 -11.73 15.16 5.28
N GLU A 34 -12.61 14.31 5.84
CA GLU A 34 -13.73 14.75 6.68
C GLU A 34 -13.21 15.54 7.92
N GLY A 35 -12.09 15.08 8.51
CA GLY A 35 -11.44 15.76 9.64
C GLY A 35 -10.98 17.19 9.32
N THR A 36 -10.75 17.55 8.06
CA THR A 36 -10.44 18.91 7.63
C THR A 36 -11.65 19.85 7.60
N GLY A 37 -12.86 19.32 7.83
CA GLY A 37 -14.13 20.02 7.72
C GLY A 37 -14.79 19.95 6.34
N ALA A 38 -14.21 19.21 5.40
CA ALA A 38 -14.82 18.96 4.10
C ALA A 38 -16.03 18.03 4.20
N LYS A 39 -17.00 18.22 3.31
CA LYS A 39 -18.04 17.24 3.05
C LYS A 39 -17.52 16.25 2.01
N VAL A 40 -17.26 15.01 2.42
CA VAL A 40 -16.83 13.95 1.49
C VAL A 40 -18.06 13.21 0.95
N VAL A 41 -18.21 13.20 -0.37
CA VAL A 41 -19.31 12.54 -1.08
C VAL A 41 -18.75 11.46 -1.98
N ARG A 42 -19.14 10.21 -1.76
CA ARG A 42 -18.68 9.10 -2.63
C ARG A 42 -19.22 9.28 -4.05
N ILE A 43 -18.32 9.21 -5.04
CA ILE A 43 -18.64 9.01 -6.45
C ILE A 43 -18.48 7.51 -6.76
N PRO A 44 -19.57 6.73 -6.89
CA PRO A 44 -19.47 5.30 -7.13
C PRO A 44 -18.84 5.00 -8.49
N VAL A 45 -17.80 4.17 -8.52
CA VAL A 45 -17.16 3.72 -9.76
C VAL A 45 -17.48 2.25 -10.01
N ASP A 46 -18.17 1.96 -11.11
CA ASP A 46 -18.48 0.60 -11.56
C ASP A 46 -18.03 0.38 -13.01
N SER A 47 -17.05 -0.48 -13.18
CA SER A 47 -16.56 -0.92 -14.50
C SER A 47 -17.15 -2.26 -14.95
N SER A 48 -18.15 -2.79 -14.25
CA SER A 48 -18.79 -4.06 -14.58
C SER A 48 -19.65 -3.93 -15.86
N SER A 49 -19.66 -4.97 -16.68
CA SER A 49 -20.52 -5.11 -17.85
C SER A 49 -20.69 -6.59 -18.18
N LEU A 50 -21.91 -6.99 -18.50
CA LEU A 50 -22.18 -8.39 -18.89
C LEU A 50 -21.34 -8.78 -20.13
N LEU A 51 -21.32 -7.92 -21.14
CA LEU A 51 -20.54 -8.17 -22.36
C LEU A 51 -19.05 -8.31 -22.05
N ARG A 52 -18.52 -7.44 -21.18
CA ARG A 52 -17.12 -7.50 -20.77
C ARG A 52 -16.82 -8.76 -19.93
N LYS A 53 -17.74 -9.17 -19.05
CA LYS A 53 -17.60 -10.42 -18.30
C LYS A 53 -17.57 -11.64 -19.22
N LEU A 54 -18.46 -11.69 -20.23
CA LEU A 54 -18.46 -12.75 -21.24
C LEU A 54 -17.17 -12.76 -22.07
N TYR A 55 -16.71 -11.60 -22.52
CA TYR A 55 -15.43 -11.47 -23.21
C TYR A 55 -14.26 -11.99 -22.39
N LEU A 56 -14.12 -11.55 -21.13
CA LEU A 56 -13.03 -12.00 -20.25
C LEU A 56 -13.11 -13.51 -19.96
N LYS A 57 -14.33 -14.06 -19.84
CA LYS A 57 -14.53 -15.51 -19.74
C LYS A 57 -14.03 -16.21 -20.98
N ALA A 58 -14.38 -15.73 -22.17
CA ALA A 58 -13.91 -16.29 -23.44
C ALA A 58 -12.38 -16.22 -23.55
N VAL A 59 -11.76 -15.07 -23.21
CA VAL A 59 -10.30 -14.92 -23.19
C VAL A 59 -9.64 -15.95 -22.26
N LYS A 60 -10.21 -16.16 -21.07
CA LYS A 60 -9.72 -17.16 -20.10
C LYS A 60 -9.81 -18.59 -20.66
N GLU A 61 -10.95 -18.95 -21.25
CA GLU A 61 -11.14 -20.30 -21.83
C GLU A 61 -10.22 -20.51 -23.04
N VAL A 62 -10.06 -19.54 -23.92
CA VAL A 62 -9.09 -19.62 -25.02
C VAL A 62 -7.67 -19.86 -24.49
N GLY A 63 -7.25 -19.13 -23.47
CA GLY A 63 -5.95 -19.35 -22.82
C GLY A 63 -5.82 -20.71 -22.13
N ARG A 64 -6.95 -21.32 -21.70
CA ARG A 64 -7.00 -22.66 -21.13
C ARG A 64 -6.82 -23.75 -22.19
N PHE A 65 -7.54 -23.62 -23.32
CA PHE A 65 -7.47 -24.61 -24.43
C PHE A 65 -6.24 -24.43 -25.31
N PHE A 66 -5.69 -23.22 -25.38
CA PHE A 66 -4.50 -22.88 -26.14
C PHE A 66 -3.44 -22.24 -25.22
N PRO A 67 -2.70 -23.04 -24.42
CA PRO A 67 -1.72 -22.55 -23.46
C PRO A 67 -0.74 -21.49 -23.98
N PRO A 68 -0.25 -21.53 -25.25
CA PRO A 68 0.60 -20.48 -25.81
C PRO A 68 -0.05 -19.09 -25.87
N LEU A 69 -1.39 -19.02 -25.83
CA LEU A 69 -2.15 -17.75 -25.82
C LEU A 69 -2.52 -17.28 -24.43
N LYS A 70 -2.23 -18.07 -23.38
CA LYS A 70 -2.49 -17.69 -22.01
C LYS A 70 -1.70 -16.41 -21.65
N GLY A 71 -2.40 -15.40 -21.16
CA GLY A 71 -1.80 -14.11 -20.84
C GLY A 71 -1.51 -13.19 -22.04
N ARG A 72 -1.59 -13.68 -23.29
CA ARG A 72 -1.33 -12.88 -24.50
C ARG A 72 -2.55 -12.15 -25.05
N LEU A 73 -3.75 -12.52 -24.61
CA LEU A 73 -4.99 -11.90 -25.06
C LEU A 73 -5.33 -10.67 -24.23
N SER A 74 -5.53 -9.54 -24.89
CA SER A 74 -5.81 -8.24 -24.25
C SER A 74 -7.08 -8.28 -23.40
N LYS A 75 -7.01 -7.64 -22.23
CA LYS A 75 -8.15 -7.38 -21.33
C LYS A 75 -8.97 -6.16 -21.73
N ARG A 76 -8.55 -5.46 -22.79
CA ARG A 76 -9.23 -4.26 -23.32
C ARG A 76 -9.43 -3.19 -22.24
N LEU A 77 -8.34 -2.59 -21.78
CA LEU A 77 -8.35 -1.65 -20.66
C LEU A 77 -9.10 -0.36 -21.01
N VAL A 78 -8.93 0.18 -22.21
CA VAL A 78 -9.68 1.34 -22.70
C VAL A 78 -11.18 1.06 -22.73
N TRP A 79 -11.62 -0.14 -23.13
CA TRP A 79 -13.04 -0.50 -23.08
C TRP A 79 -13.56 -0.51 -21.63
N LYS A 80 -12.78 -1.05 -20.67
CA LYS A 80 -13.12 -0.99 -19.24
C LYS A 80 -13.29 0.45 -18.76
N SER A 81 -12.36 1.33 -19.15
CA SER A 81 -12.39 2.75 -18.81
C SER A 81 -13.66 3.44 -19.30
N ARG A 82 -14.01 3.25 -20.58
CA ARG A 82 -15.23 3.82 -21.17
C ARG A 82 -16.50 3.36 -20.48
N ILE A 83 -16.56 2.10 -20.04
CA ILE A 83 -17.71 1.58 -19.28
C ILE A 83 -17.79 2.30 -17.93
N ALA A 84 -16.67 2.42 -17.20
CA ALA A 84 -16.63 3.07 -15.90
C ALA A 84 -17.10 4.54 -15.99
N ALA A 85 -16.56 5.31 -16.94
CA ALA A 85 -16.93 6.72 -17.11
C ALA A 85 -18.41 6.90 -17.48
N ARG A 86 -18.97 6.06 -18.37
CA ARG A 86 -20.39 6.12 -18.77
C ARG A 86 -21.38 5.82 -17.66
N LYS A 87 -20.94 5.13 -16.61
CA LYS A 87 -21.77 4.77 -15.45
C LYS A 87 -21.68 5.77 -14.30
N LEU A 88 -20.82 6.78 -14.42
CA LEU A 88 -20.73 7.82 -13.41
C LEU A 88 -22.03 8.61 -13.33
N ASP A 89 -22.48 8.90 -12.13
CA ASP A 89 -23.56 9.85 -11.90
C ASP A 89 -22.99 11.28 -11.95
N MET A 90 -23.17 11.93 -13.11
CA MET A 90 -22.68 13.28 -13.32
C MET A 90 -23.36 14.29 -12.39
N SER A 91 -24.58 14.00 -11.91
CA SER A 91 -25.28 14.89 -10.99
C SER A 91 -24.61 14.98 -9.60
N ILE A 92 -23.86 13.95 -9.21
CA ILE A 92 -23.01 13.95 -8.02
C ILE A 92 -21.77 14.82 -8.30
N ILE A 93 -21.11 14.61 -9.43
CA ILE A 93 -19.91 15.34 -9.84
C ILE A 93 -20.15 16.85 -9.90
N GLU A 94 -21.25 17.27 -10.51
CA GLU A 94 -21.62 18.68 -10.64
C GLU A 94 -21.79 19.39 -9.29
N LYS A 95 -22.20 18.67 -8.25
CA LYS A 95 -22.38 19.20 -6.90
C LYS A 95 -21.06 19.26 -6.08
N CYS A 96 -19.98 18.72 -6.61
CA CYS A 96 -18.68 18.73 -5.94
C CYS A 96 -17.88 19.97 -6.36
N ASP A 97 -17.05 20.49 -5.45
CA ASP A 97 -16.11 21.57 -5.74
C ASP A 97 -14.83 21.00 -6.39
N VAL A 98 -14.43 19.81 -5.98
CA VAL A 98 -13.25 19.09 -6.46
C VAL A 98 -13.50 17.59 -6.50
N ILE A 99 -12.88 16.92 -7.46
CA ILE A 99 -12.88 15.44 -7.57
C ILE A 99 -11.56 14.93 -7.00
N PHE A 100 -11.64 14.09 -5.98
CA PHE A 100 -10.52 13.31 -5.46
C PHE A 100 -10.61 11.89 -6.00
N ALA A 101 -9.62 11.49 -6.80
CA ALA A 101 -9.65 10.25 -7.58
C ALA A 101 -8.48 9.32 -7.22
N PRO A 102 -8.51 8.65 -6.04
CA PRO A 102 -7.43 7.76 -5.64
C PRO A 102 -7.45 6.48 -6.49
N MET A 103 -6.34 6.16 -7.18
CA MET A 103 -6.13 4.97 -8.01
C MET A 103 -7.20 4.74 -9.10
N HIS A 104 -7.79 5.82 -9.63
CA HIS A 104 -8.86 5.73 -10.63
C HIS A 104 -8.47 6.30 -12.01
N SER A 105 -7.19 6.15 -12.44
CA SER A 105 -6.73 6.56 -13.78
C SER A 105 -7.63 6.04 -14.89
N GLY A 106 -8.04 4.77 -14.79
CA GLY A 106 -8.95 4.16 -15.77
C GLY A 106 -10.30 4.88 -15.89
N THR A 107 -10.82 5.48 -14.83
CA THR A 107 -12.07 6.26 -14.88
C THR A 107 -11.81 7.66 -15.43
N LEU A 108 -10.73 8.30 -14.97
CA LEU A 108 -10.33 9.65 -15.39
C LEU A 108 -10.03 9.71 -16.89
N PHE A 109 -9.47 8.65 -17.47
CA PHE A 109 -9.18 8.58 -18.91
C PHE A 109 -10.38 9.00 -19.79
N SER A 110 -11.57 8.51 -19.47
CA SER A 110 -12.78 8.74 -20.25
C SER A 110 -13.77 9.72 -19.60
N LEU A 111 -13.43 10.29 -18.43
CA LEU A 111 -14.25 11.30 -17.75
C LEU A 111 -14.10 12.66 -18.45
N GLU A 112 -15.21 13.30 -18.77
CA GLU A 112 -15.26 14.69 -19.21
C GLU A 112 -15.93 15.53 -18.12
N THR A 113 -15.20 16.51 -17.59
CA THR A 113 -15.67 17.42 -16.54
C THR A 113 -14.83 18.70 -16.52
N SER A 114 -15.43 19.81 -16.10
CA SER A 114 -14.72 21.07 -15.81
C SER A 114 -14.26 21.17 -14.35
N LYS A 115 -14.64 20.21 -13.49
CA LYS A 115 -14.24 20.23 -12.08
C LYS A 115 -12.74 19.97 -11.92
N PRO A 116 -12.05 20.66 -11.01
CA PRO A 116 -10.67 20.32 -10.67
C PRO A 116 -10.53 18.86 -10.21
N ILE A 117 -9.49 18.19 -10.68
CA ILE A 117 -9.21 16.80 -10.35
C ILE A 117 -7.90 16.72 -9.56
N VAL A 118 -7.97 16.14 -8.37
CA VAL A 118 -6.81 15.70 -7.58
C VAL A 118 -6.68 14.19 -7.78
N TYR A 119 -5.69 13.77 -8.54
CA TYR A 119 -5.39 12.35 -8.74
C TYR A 119 -4.33 11.89 -7.76
N LEU A 120 -4.61 10.81 -7.03
CA LEU A 120 -3.66 10.15 -6.15
C LEU A 120 -3.40 8.73 -6.64
N SER A 121 -2.13 8.33 -6.70
CA SER A 121 -1.73 6.93 -6.94
C SER A 121 -0.50 6.56 -6.12
N ASP A 122 -0.41 5.31 -5.66
CA ASP A 122 0.76 4.78 -4.96
C ASP A 122 1.86 4.30 -5.92
N ALA A 123 1.55 4.20 -7.20
CA ALA A 123 2.48 3.94 -8.30
C ALA A 123 1.91 4.48 -9.61
N THR A 124 2.76 4.78 -10.58
CA THR A 124 2.34 4.96 -11.96
C THR A 124 2.19 3.61 -12.66
N PHE A 125 1.50 3.56 -13.80
CA PHE A 125 1.38 2.33 -14.58
C PHE A 125 2.76 1.84 -15.02
N HIS A 126 3.63 2.75 -15.49
CA HIS A 126 5.00 2.43 -15.93
C HIS A 126 5.83 1.76 -14.84
N ALA A 127 5.84 2.35 -13.65
CA ALA A 127 6.59 1.83 -12.51
C ALA A 127 6.15 0.43 -12.04
N MET A 128 4.95 -0.01 -12.44
CA MET A 128 4.42 -1.33 -12.09
C MET A 128 4.79 -2.42 -13.10
N ILE A 129 5.23 -2.05 -14.32
CA ILE A 129 5.64 -3.01 -15.36
C ILE A 129 6.92 -3.71 -14.89
N ASP A 130 6.95 -5.05 -15.02
CA ASP A 130 8.07 -5.92 -14.60
C ASP A 130 8.47 -5.79 -13.10
N TYR A 131 7.65 -5.09 -12.32
CA TYR A 131 7.81 -4.92 -10.89
C TYR A 131 6.71 -5.65 -10.08
N TYR A 132 5.44 -5.34 -10.39
CA TYR A 132 4.25 -6.03 -9.86
C TYR A 132 3.51 -6.80 -10.93
N TRP A 133 3.64 -6.35 -12.20
CA TRP A 133 2.89 -6.87 -13.33
C TRP A 133 3.84 -7.47 -14.35
N PHE A 134 3.76 -8.77 -14.47
CA PHE A 134 4.55 -9.56 -15.41
C PHE A 134 3.65 -10.12 -16.52
N ASP A 135 4.21 -10.41 -17.67
CA ASP A 135 3.54 -11.10 -18.79
C ASP A 135 2.27 -10.39 -19.31
N PHE A 136 2.28 -9.05 -19.32
CA PHE A 136 1.17 -8.30 -19.91
C PHE A 136 1.16 -8.40 -21.43
N PRO A 137 -0.04 -8.59 -22.07
CA PRO A 137 -0.16 -8.45 -23.52
C PRO A 137 0.30 -7.06 -23.98
N LYS A 138 1.04 -7.00 -25.10
CA LYS A 138 1.54 -5.72 -25.65
C LYS A 138 0.44 -4.64 -25.72
N ARG A 139 -0.75 -5.01 -26.19
CA ARG A 139 -1.88 -4.09 -26.25
C ARG A 139 -2.32 -3.58 -24.88
N ASP A 140 -2.29 -4.41 -23.84
CA ASP A 140 -2.68 -3.98 -22.48
C ASP A 140 -1.62 -3.04 -21.89
N LEU A 141 -0.33 -3.21 -22.26
CA LEU A 141 0.73 -2.26 -21.92
C LEU A 141 0.48 -0.91 -22.61
N GLU A 142 0.27 -0.91 -23.93
CA GLU A 142 -0.02 0.30 -24.70
C GLU A 142 -1.29 1.03 -24.20
N GLU A 143 -2.38 0.29 -23.96
CA GLU A 143 -3.62 0.85 -23.43
C GLU A 143 -3.45 1.36 -21.99
N GLY A 144 -2.66 0.69 -21.16
CA GLY A 144 -2.38 1.08 -19.78
C GLY A 144 -1.57 2.37 -19.69
N GLU A 145 -0.49 2.45 -20.46
CA GLU A 145 0.33 3.65 -20.58
C GLU A 145 -0.49 4.86 -21.07
N LEU A 146 -1.31 4.65 -22.10
CA LEU A 146 -2.19 5.70 -22.61
C LEU A 146 -3.21 6.18 -21.55
N ILE A 147 -3.79 5.25 -20.80
CA ILE A 147 -4.76 5.55 -19.74
C ILE A 147 -4.10 6.36 -18.62
N GLU A 148 -2.95 5.91 -18.14
CA GLU A 148 -2.24 6.58 -17.05
C GLU A 148 -1.77 7.97 -17.48
N LYS A 149 -1.13 8.08 -18.64
CA LYS A 149 -0.70 9.36 -19.19
C LYS A 149 -1.86 10.35 -19.29
N THR A 150 -2.99 9.94 -19.87
CA THR A 150 -4.16 10.80 -20.02
C THR A 150 -4.74 11.21 -18.67
N ALA A 151 -4.80 10.32 -17.69
CA ALA A 151 -5.30 10.62 -16.35
C ALA A 151 -4.41 11.63 -15.62
N ILE A 152 -3.09 11.43 -15.69
CA ILE A 152 -2.07 12.32 -15.13
C ILE A 152 -2.14 13.71 -15.78
N GLU A 153 -2.29 13.79 -17.11
CA GLU A 153 -2.41 15.05 -17.86
C GLU A 153 -3.71 15.83 -17.49
N LYS A 154 -4.85 15.11 -17.40
CA LYS A 154 -6.15 15.69 -17.03
C LYS A 154 -6.21 16.16 -15.58
N ALA A 155 -5.47 15.53 -14.68
CA ALA A 155 -5.46 15.93 -13.28
C ALA A 155 -4.93 17.36 -13.11
N THR A 156 -5.61 18.15 -12.28
CA THR A 156 -5.15 19.51 -11.93
C THR A 156 -3.99 19.47 -10.94
N ALA A 157 -3.99 18.47 -10.04
CA ALA A 157 -2.91 18.21 -9.11
C ALA A 157 -2.70 16.69 -8.96
N LEU A 158 -1.44 16.31 -8.72
CA LEU A 158 -1.02 14.92 -8.54
C LEU A 158 -0.51 14.74 -7.10
N ILE A 159 -0.96 13.67 -6.45
CA ILE A 159 -0.49 13.29 -5.12
C ILE A 159 0.09 11.89 -5.18
N TYR A 160 1.32 11.76 -4.68
CA TYR A 160 1.98 10.47 -4.53
C TYR A 160 2.41 10.25 -3.08
N PRO A 161 2.21 9.05 -2.52
CA PRO A 161 2.58 8.75 -1.14
C PRO A 161 4.05 8.31 -0.99
N CYS A 162 4.83 8.31 -2.06
CA CYS A 162 6.27 8.02 -2.03
C CYS A 162 7.01 8.70 -3.19
N ARG A 163 8.30 8.90 -3.00
CA ARG A 163 9.20 9.50 -4.03
C ARG A 163 9.31 8.63 -5.27
N TRP A 164 9.38 7.31 -5.10
CA TRP A 164 9.46 6.37 -6.21
C TRP A 164 8.34 6.57 -7.24
N ALA A 165 7.09 6.70 -6.78
CA ALA A 165 5.94 6.95 -7.66
C ALA A 165 5.94 8.38 -8.22
N ALA A 166 6.31 9.38 -7.43
CA ALA A 166 6.42 10.77 -7.86
C ALA A 166 7.51 10.96 -8.91
N ASP A 167 8.65 10.32 -8.75
CA ASP A 167 9.77 10.37 -9.70
C ASP A 167 9.40 9.71 -11.03
N SER A 168 8.66 8.60 -11.01
CA SER A 168 8.13 8.00 -12.23
C SER A 168 7.15 8.95 -12.96
N ALA A 169 6.31 9.69 -12.25
CA ALA A 169 5.44 10.69 -12.89
C ALA A 169 6.23 11.80 -13.60
N VAL A 170 7.38 12.19 -13.06
CA VAL A 170 8.28 13.16 -13.71
C VAL A 170 9.04 12.52 -14.88
N ASN A 171 9.71 11.40 -14.61
CA ASN A 171 10.68 10.82 -15.54
C ASN A 171 10.03 10.09 -16.72
N ASP A 172 8.93 9.34 -16.45
CA ASP A 172 8.30 8.48 -17.43
C ASP A 172 7.11 9.18 -18.13
N TYR A 173 6.45 10.12 -17.43
CA TYR A 173 5.29 10.85 -17.96
C TYR A 173 5.53 12.35 -18.17
N GLY A 174 6.73 12.86 -17.90
CA GLY A 174 7.12 14.25 -18.18
C GLY A 174 6.34 15.30 -17.38
N GLN A 175 5.82 14.95 -16.21
CA GLN A 175 5.04 15.90 -15.42
C GLN A 175 5.94 16.89 -14.68
N PRO A 176 5.55 18.18 -14.64
CA PRO A 176 6.30 19.16 -13.89
C PRO A 176 6.22 18.92 -12.37
N ARG A 177 7.33 19.10 -11.67
CA ARG A 177 7.43 18.87 -10.22
C ARG A 177 6.43 19.67 -9.40
N GLU A 178 6.11 20.89 -9.83
CA GLU A 178 5.16 21.79 -9.18
C GLU A 178 3.71 21.28 -9.20
N LYS A 179 3.38 20.38 -10.12
CA LYS A 179 2.07 19.69 -10.17
C LYS A 179 1.98 18.55 -9.16
N ILE A 180 3.11 18.08 -8.63
CA ILE A 180 3.24 16.89 -7.80
C ILE A 180 3.42 17.27 -6.34
N THR A 181 2.63 16.63 -5.46
CA THR A 181 2.76 16.77 -4.01
C THR A 181 3.00 15.39 -3.40
N LEU A 182 4.02 15.28 -2.55
CA LEU A 182 4.23 14.11 -1.71
C LEU A 182 3.32 14.19 -0.47
N ALA A 183 2.50 13.17 -0.27
CA ALA A 183 1.68 13.04 0.92
C ALA A 183 1.71 11.59 1.41
N TYR A 184 2.57 11.31 2.38
CA TYR A 184 2.79 9.96 2.91
C TYR A 184 1.56 9.44 3.64
N PHE A 185 1.26 8.16 3.51
CA PHE A 185 0.14 7.54 4.20
C PHE A 185 0.39 7.39 5.70
N GLY A 186 -0.67 7.45 6.48
CA GLY A 186 -0.68 7.07 7.89
C GLY A 186 -1.04 5.59 8.09
N PRO A 187 -0.99 5.09 9.33
CA PRO A 187 -1.34 3.72 9.67
C PRO A 187 -2.86 3.49 9.57
N ASN A 188 -3.25 2.33 9.05
CA ASN A 188 -4.66 1.93 8.97
C ASN A 188 -5.13 1.20 10.25
N LEU A 189 -4.72 1.74 11.40
CA LEU A 189 -5.04 1.28 12.74
C LEU A 189 -5.62 2.43 13.57
N ASP A 190 -6.32 2.09 14.65
CA ASP A 190 -6.80 3.06 15.63
C ASP A 190 -5.65 3.45 16.58
N VAL A 191 -4.91 4.47 16.20
CA VAL A 191 -3.72 4.92 16.94
C VAL A 191 -4.02 5.36 18.36
N SER A 192 -5.27 5.76 18.66
CA SER A 192 -5.68 6.16 20.02
C SER A 192 -5.62 5.04 21.05
N LYS A 193 -5.55 3.79 20.59
CA LYS A 193 -5.50 2.57 21.42
C LYS A 193 -4.10 1.97 21.52
N ILE A 194 -3.10 2.63 20.93
CA ILE A 194 -1.73 2.12 20.89
C ILE A 194 -0.89 2.79 21.96
N SER A 195 -0.23 1.96 22.75
CA SER A 195 0.83 2.40 23.68
C SER A 195 2.15 1.86 23.16
N PRO A 196 2.89 2.64 22.37
CA PRO A 196 4.14 2.14 21.79
C PRO A 196 5.15 1.84 22.89
N HIS A 197 5.81 0.70 22.81
CA HIS A 197 6.88 0.32 23.74
C HIS A 197 8.25 0.64 23.12
N VAL A 198 9.24 0.69 24.00
CA VAL A 198 10.65 0.73 23.60
C VAL A 198 11.17 -0.71 23.62
N PHE A 199 11.90 -1.09 22.60
CA PHE A 199 12.53 -2.39 22.53
C PHE A 199 13.39 -2.69 23.77
N SER A 200 13.23 -3.88 24.31
CA SER A 200 14.05 -4.40 25.41
C SER A 200 14.24 -5.91 25.18
N PHE A 201 15.47 -6.34 24.98
CA PHE A 201 15.78 -7.74 24.77
C PHE A 201 15.83 -8.51 26.09
N ASP A 202 14.99 -9.51 26.23
CA ASP A 202 14.86 -10.36 27.40
C ASP A 202 15.40 -11.80 27.18
N GLY A 203 15.98 -12.06 26.01
CA GLY A 203 16.51 -13.36 25.62
C GLY A 203 15.75 -14.04 24.49
N HIS A 204 14.56 -13.54 24.14
CA HIS A 204 13.74 -13.99 23.04
C HIS A 204 13.43 -12.86 22.06
N LEU A 205 13.15 -13.18 20.79
CA LEU A 205 12.69 -12.23 19.78
C LEU A 205 11.40 -12.69 19.11
N ASP A 206 10.35 -11.91 19.25
CA ASP A 206 9.12 -12.05 18.48
C ASP A 206 9.18 -11.22 17.18
N LEU A 207 9.39 -11.90 16.06
CA LEU A 207 9.44 -11.30 14.72
C LEU A 207 8.03 -11.27 14.12
N LEU A 208 7.53 -10.12 13.67
CA LEU A 208 6.21 -10.02 13.08
C LEU A 208 6.30 -9.85 11.56
N PHE A 209 5.62 -10.73 10.83
CA PHE A 209 5.40 -10.67 9.38
C PHE A 209 3.91 -10.44 9.08
N VAL A 210 3.56 -9.36 8.39
CA VAL A 210 2.17 -9.07 8.00
C VAL A 210 2.07 -8.90 6.48
N GLY A 211 1.41 -9.84 5.81
CA GLY A 211 1.26 -9.80 4.35
C GLY A 211 0.30 -10.87 3.83
N VAL A 212 -0.31 -10.62 2.67
CA VAL A 212 -1.28 -11.54 2.04
C VAL A 212 -0.71 -12.32 0.84
N ASP A 213 0.50 -11.97 0.41
CA ASP A 213 1.20 -12.59 -0.71
C ASP A 213 2.56 -13.08 -0.23
N TRP A 214 2.66 -14.39 0.02
CA TRP A 214 3.82 -15.03 0.61
C TRP A 214 5.12 -14.79 -0.16
N LYS A 215 5.07 -15.01 -1.48
CA LYS A 215 6.25 -14.91 -2.34
C LYS A 215 6.72 -13.46 -2.49
N ARG A 216 5.82 -12.59 -2.88
CA ARG A 216 6.15 -11.17 -3.07
C ARG A 216 6.62 -10.50 -1.79
N LYS A 217 6.04 -10.87 -0.64
CA LYS A 217 6.40 -10.31 0.67
C LYS A 217 7.63 -10.95 1.30
N GLY A 218 8.28 -11.93 0.61
CA GLY A 218 9.52 -12.53 1.08
C GLY A 218 9.37 -13.48 2.25
N GLY A 219 8.23 -14.20 2.32
CA GLY A 219 7.95 -15.10 3.45
C GLY A 219 9.01 -16.18 3.66
N ASP A 220 9.53 -16.77 2.58
CA ASP A 220 10.61 -17.77 2.68
C ASP A 220 11.91 -17.17 3.24
N ILE A 221 12.19 -15.89 2.91
CA ILE A 221 13.33 -15.15 3.45
C ILE A 221 13.14 -14.87 4.93
N ALA A 222 11.93 -14.49 5.36
CA ALA A 222 11.61 -14.26 6.77
C ALA A 222 11.75 -15.54 7.61
N VAL A 223 11.27 -16.69 7.09
CA VAL A 223 11.49 -18.01 7.74
C VAL A 223 12.98 -18.33 7.80
N GLY A 224 13.72 -18.09 6.73
CA GLY A 224 15.18 -18.27 6.69
C GLY A 224 15.92 -17.43 7.72
N ALA A 225 15.49 -16.18 7.93
CA ALA A 225 16.07 -15.28 8.94
C ALA A 225 15.81 -15.79 10.36
N CYS A 226 14.57 -16.19 10.66
CA CYS A 226 14.20 -16.75 11.96
C CYS A 226 14.96 -18.07 12.25
N LYS A 227 15.07 -18.94 11.23
CA LYS A 227 15.89 -20.16 11.32
C LYS A 227 17.34 -19.84 11.68
N TRP A 228 17.95 -18.92 10.92
CA TRP A 228 19.36 -18.54 11.11
C TRP A 228 19.59 -17.96 12.52
N LEU A 229 18.68 -17.12 13.03
CA LEU A 229 18.75 -16.58 14.39
C LEU A 229 18.80 -17.69 15.43
N ASN A 230 17.89 -18.67 15.37
CA ASN A 230 17.85 -19.82 16.30
C ASN A 230 19.11 -20.68 16.20
N GLU A 231 19.64 -20.91 14.99
CA GLU A 231 20.89 -21.67 14.79
C GLU A 231 22.14 -20.92 15.27
N ASN A 232 22.04 -19.57 15.45
CA ASN A 232 23.16 -18.72 15.87
C ASN A 232 22.97 -18.12 17.28
N GLY A 233 22.18 -18.78 18.12
CA GLY A 233 22.09 -18.49 19.55
C GLY A 233 21.17 -17.35 19.95
N VAL A 234 20.25 -16.93 19.05
CA VAL A 234 19.17 -16.00 19.36
C VAL A 234 17.87 -16.77 19.29
N ASP A 235 17.22 -17.02 20.43
CA ASP A 235 15.89 -17.62 20.46
C ASP A 235 14.88 -16.68 19.78
N ALA A 236 14.17 -17.14 18.75
CA ALA A 236 13.29 -16.29 17.95
C ALA A 236 12.06 -17.05 17.44
N THR A 237 10.91 -16.37 17.40
CA THR A 237 9.66 -16.85 16.82
C THR A 237 9.18 -15.90 15.72
N LEU A 238 8.79 -16.45 14.56
CA LEU A 238 8.18 -15.71 13.46
C LEU A 238 6.66 -15.82 13.52
N HIS A 239 5.98 -14.72 13.85
CA HIS A 239 4.53 -14.59 13.80
C HIS A 239 4.09 -14.16 12.41
N VAL A 240 3.34 -15.02 11.71
CA VAL A 240 2.87 -14.79 10.34
C VAL A 240 1.37 -14.43 10.34
N VAL A 241 1.05 -13.26 9.80
CA VAL A 241 -0.33 -12.75 9.69
C VAL A 241 -0.67 -12.46 8.23
N GLY A 242 -1.88 -12.82 7.80
CA GLY A 242 -2.41 -12.52 6.46
C GLY A 242 -2.36 -13.69 5.48
N ILE A 243 -1.60 -14.74 5.77
CA ILE A 243 -1.49 -15.94 4.94
C ILE A 243 -2.51 -16.98 5.39
N LYS A 244 -3.50 -17.25 4.54
CA LYS A 244 -4.62 -18.17 4.87
C LYS A 244 -4.14 -19.60 5.15
N SER A 245 -3.19 -20.08 4.35
CA SER A 245 -2.61 -21.40 4.53
C SER A 245 -1.14 -21.37 4.13
N LEU A 246 -0.26 -21.71 5.06
CA LEU A 246 1.15 -21.94 4.81
C LEU A 246 1.37 -23.39 4.36
N ASP A 247 2.44 -23.62 3.63
CA ASP A 247 2.91 -24.97 3.33
C ASP A 247 3.10 -25.74 4.64
N PRO A 248 2.66 -27.01 4.73
CA PRO A 248 2.83 -27.84 5.95
C PRO A 248 4.28 -27.93 6.41
N SER A 249 5.26 -27.94 5.50
CA SER A 249 6.69 -27.94 5.84
C SER A 249 7.15 -26.68 6.57
N ILE A 250 6.48 -25.54 6.35
CA ILE A 250 6.76 -24.27 7.02
C ILE A 250 5.96 -24.17 8.33
N SER A 251 4.65 -24.47 8.26
CA SER A 251 3.78 -24.34 9.43
C SER A 251 4.07 -25.32 10.56
N SER A 252 4.82 -26.39 10.29
CA SER A 252 5.30 -27.37 11.30
C SER A 252 6.61 -26.97 11.97
N LEU A 253 7.27 -25.91 11.52
CA LEU A 253 8.52 -25.44 12.14
C LEU A 253 8.23 -24.89 13.55
N PRO A 254 9.01 -25.26 14.57
CA PRO A 254 8.72 -24.92 15.97
C PRO A 254 8.83 -23.41 16.24
N TYR A 255 9.53 -22.67 15.40
CA TYR A 255 9.74 -21.23 15.47
C TYR A 255 8.84 -20.43 14.52
N VAL A 256 7.77 -21.02 13.96
CA VAL A 256 6.80 -20.34 13.09
C VAL A 256 5.39 -20.43 13.65
N ALA A 257 4.81 -19.31 13.99
CA ALA A 257 3.44 -19.20 14.48
C ALA A 257 2.55 -18.57 13.40
N ASN A 258 1.74 -19.37 12.69
CA ASN A 258 0.81 -18.86 11.67
C ASN A 258 -0.55 -18.48 12.29
N HIS A 259 -0.91 -17.20 12.21
CA HIS A 259 -2.18 -16.66 12.69
C HIS A 259 -3.27 -16.60 11.61
N GLY A 260 -2.95 -16.99 10.39
CA GLY A 260 -3.90 -16.95 9.28
C GLY A 260 -4.26 -15.54 8.81
N PHE A 261 -5.33 -15.45 8.03
CA PHE A 261 -5.88 -14.16 7.61
C PHE A 261 -6.79 -13.60 8.69
N LEU A 262 -6.53 -12.39 9.14
CA LEU A 262 -7.33 -11.66 10.13
C LEU A 262 -8.06 -10.49 9.47
N ASN A 263 -9.38 -10.43 9.65
CA ASN A 263 -10.26 -9.44 9.03
C ASN A 263 -10.39 -8.19 9.92
N LYS A 264 -9.86 -7.07 9.47
CA LYS A 264 -9.94 -5.76 10.18
C LYS A 264 -11.37 -5.24 10.42
N ASN A 265 -12.40 -5.80 9.74
CA ASN A 265 -13.80 -5.47 10.01
C ASN A 265 -14.41 -6.29 11.16
N SER A 266 -13.75 -7.36 11.63
CA SER A 266 -14.13 -8.11 12.82
C SER A 266 -13.45 -7.49 14.04
N PRO A 267 -14.19 -7.02 15.06
CA PRO A 267 -13.55 -6.42 16.24
C PRO A 267 -12.60 -7.37 16.98
N GLU A 268 -12.94 -8.67 17.02
CA GLU A 268 -12.12 -9.70 17.65
C GLU A 268 -10.81 -9.93 16.89
N GLU A 269 -10.90 -10.15 15.57
CA GLU A 269 -9.73 -10.38 14.74
C GLU A 269 -8.86 -9.11 14.65
N TYR A 270 -9.48 -7.93 14.63
CA TYR A 270 -8.78 -6.65 14.70
C TYR A 270 -8.00 -6.49 16.01
N SER A 271 -8.62 -6.83 17.15
CA SER A 271 -7.95 -6.84 18.46
C SER A 271 -6.75 -7.78 18.47
N LYS A 272 -6.88 -8.96 17.84
CA LYS A 272 -5.77 -9.91 17.70
C LYS A 272 -4.62 -9.35 16.87
N ILE A 273 -4.92 -8.64 15.76
CA ILE A 273 -3.87 -7.96 14.96
C ILE A 273 -3.12 -6.94 15.83
N MET A 274 -3.85 -6.11 16.57
CA MET A 274 -3.26 -5.10 17.45
C MET A 274 -2.40 -5.74 18.55
N SER A 275 -2.85 -6.85 19.14
CA SER A 275 -2.07 -7.60 20.14
C SER A 275 -0.77 -8.14 19.56
N LEU A 276 -0.77 -8.66 18.34
CA LEU A 276 0.43 -9.19 17.69
C LEU A 276 1.46 -8.08 17.39
N TYR A 277 1.01 -6.91 16.93
CA TYR A 277 1.90 -5.75 16.80
C TYR A 277 2.47 -5.29 18.16
N ASN A 278 1.65 -5.34 19.22
CA ASN A 278 2.09 -4.90 20.55
C ASN A 278 3.07 -5.88 21.23
N GLN A 279 3.02 -7.17 20.89
CA GLN A 279 3.87 -8.21 21.46
C GLN A 279 5.19 -8.35 20.70
N ALA A 280 5.24 -7.96 19.43
CA ALA A 280 6.41 -8.11 18.59
C ALA A 280 7.57 -7.21 19.03
N ASP A 281 8.79 -7.69 18.85
CA ASP A 281 10.04 -6.96 19.09
C ASP A 281 10.53 -6.24 17.85
N CYS A 282 10.30 -6.81 16.65
CA CYS A 282 10.59 -6.15 15.40
C CYS A 282 9.66 -6.62 14.27
N PHE A 283 9.60 -5.82 13.21
CA PHE A 283 8.83 -6.10 12.01
C PHE A 283 9.77 -6.58 10.89
N LEU A 284 9.60 -7.83 10.47
CA LEU A 284 10.40 -8.46 9.43
C LEU A 284 9.56 -8.71 8.19
N LEU A 285 9.73 -7.89 7.16
CA LEU A 285 9.02 -8.03 5.89
C LEU A 285 9.99 -7.87 4.72
N PRO A 286 10.74 -8.91 4.33
CA PRO A 286 11.71 -8.86 3.24
C PRO A 286 11.03 -8.78 1.87
N THR A 287 10.18 -7.76 1.66
CA THR A 287 9.35 -7.64 0.46
C THR A 287 10.20 -7.47 -0.80
N LEU A 288 9.82 -8.17 -1.87
CA LEU A 288 10.50 -8.09 -3.17
C LEU A 288 9.95 -6.97 -4.05
N ALA A 289 8.73 -6.54 -3.77
CA ALA A 289 8.09 -5.41 -4.44
C ALA A 289 7.05 -4.77 -3.52
N GLU A 290 7.11 -3.43 -3.38
CA GLU A 290 6.20 -2.66 -2.54
C GLU A 290 6.09 -1.21 -3.01
N CYS A 291 4.87 -0.69 -3.19
CA CYS A 291 4.68 0.71 -3.57
C CYS A 291 4.91 1.66 -2.39
N THR A 292 4.29 1.37 -1.24
CA THR A 292 4.37 2.21 -0.03
C THR A 292 4.57 1.39 1.25
N GLY A 293 3.87 0.27 1.40
CA GLY A 293 4.01 -0.60 2.56
C GLY A 293 3.32 -0.07 3.83
N ILE A 294 1.99 -0.01 3.80
CA ILE A 294 1.18 0.38 4.97
C ILE A 294 1.54 -0.40 6.25
N SER A 295 1.91 -1.66 6.12
CA SER A 295 2.31 -2.49 7.26
C SER A 295 3.57 -1.97 7.98
N PHE A 296 4.49 -1.30 7.27
CA PHE A 296 5.63 -0.63 7.93
C PHE A 296 5.17 0.58 8.76
N CYS A 297 4.22 1.36 8.22
CA CYS A 297 3.63 2.47 8.95
C CYS A 297 2.89 1.97 10.21
N GLU A 298 2.13 0.86 10.07
CA GLU A 298 1.47 0.20 11.21
C GLU A 298 2.49 -0.27 12.25
N ALA A 299 3.55 -0.96 11.85
CA ALA A 299 4.61 -1.43 12.73
C ALA A 299 5.33 -0.27 13.45
N SER A 300 5.69 0.77 12.71
CA SER A 300 6.36 1.95 13.26
C SER A 300 5.51 2.69 14.31
N THR A 301 4.16 2.60 14.21
CA THR A 301 3.26 3.18 15.22
C THR A 301 3.41 2.48 16.59
N TYR A 302 3.73 1.19 16.59
CA TYR A 302 4.05 0.46 17.81
C TYR A 302 5.50 0.65 18.27
N GLY A 303 6.32 1.32 17.48
CA GLY A 303 7.75 1.47 17.75
C GLY A 303 8.57 0.24 17.37
N LEU A 304 8.09 -0.59 16.43
CA LEU A 304 8.83 -1.77 15.98
C LEU A 304 9.94 -1.37 15.01
N PRO A 305 11.19 -1.75 15.27
CA PRO A 305 12.26 -1.71 14.28
C PRO A 305 11.89 -2.51 13.04
N CYS A 306 12.05 -1.94 11.84
CA CYS A 306 11.65 -2.58 10.60
C CYS A 306 12.86 -3.11 9.82
N PHE A 307 12.79 -4.37 9.37
CA PHE A 307 13.81 -5.01 8.53
C PHE A 307 13.18 -5.43 7.20
N THR A 308 13.69 -4.91 6.10
CA THR A 308 13.10 -5.11 4.78
C THR A 308 14.11 -4.92 3.65
N HIS A 309 13.73 -5.25 2.41
CA HIS A 309 14.51 -4.83 1.24
C HIS A 309 14.27 -3.36 0.90
N ASP A 310 15.30 -2.70 0.35
CA ASP A 310 15.17 -1.40 -0.30
C ASP A 310 14.57 -1.60 -1.69
N THR A 311 13.27 -1.35 -1.82
CA THR A 311 12.55 -1.54 -3.08
C THR A 311 11.32 -0.64 -3.17
N GLY A 312 11.07 -0.07 -4.36
CA GLY A 312 9.93 0.81 -4.60
C GLY A 312 9.90 2.01 -3.67
N GLY A 313 8.77 2.22 -2.98
CA GLY A 313 8.61 3.34 -2.05
C GLY A 313 8.93 3.02 -0.59
N VAL A 314 9.52 1.85 -0.29
CA VAL A 314 9.76 1.40 1.10
C VAL A 314 10.66 2.35 1.88
N SER A 315 11.72 2.91 1.25
CA SER A 315 12.67 3.85 1.88
C SER A 315 12.04 5.18 2.29
N ASP A 316 10.81 5.44 1.90
CA ASP A 316 10.02 6.56 2.40
C ASP A 316 9.28 6.25 3.72
N TYR A 317 9.14 4.97 4.07
CA TYR A 317 8.41 4.47 5.25
C TYR A 317 9.35 3.86 6.30
N VAL A 318 10.45 3.26 5.87
CA VAL A 318 11.53 2.76 6.73
C VAL A 318 12.79 3.56 6.43
N LEU A 319 13.28 4.30 7.40
CA LEU A 319 14.49 5.11 7.24
C LEU A 319 15.71 4.31 7.71
N GLU A 320 16.66 4.09 6.79
CA GLU A 320 17.89 3.33 7.05
C GLU A 320 18.67 3.89 8.24
N GLY A 321 18.99 3.02 9.20
CA GLY A 321 19.75 3.38 10.40
C GLY A 321 18.97 4.24 11.40
N GLU A 322 17.71 4.62 11.11
CA GLU A 322 16.89 5.43 11.98
C GLU A 322 15.69 4.65 12.54
N SER A 323 14.89 4.00 11.67
CA SER A 323 13.72 3.22 12.08
C SER A 323 13.84 1.73 11.75
N GLY A 324 14.99 1.29 11.27
CA GLY A 324 15.30 -0.08 10.89
C GLY A 324 16.45 -0.19 9.90
N ARG A 325 16.46 -1.30 9.16
CA ARG A 325 17.47 -1.60 8.16
C ARG A 325 16.85 -1.93 6.81
N LEU A 326 17.41 -1.36 5.76
CA LEU A 326 17.09 -1.62 4.36
C LEU A 326 18.20 -2.46 3.73
N LEU A 327 17.90 -3.69 3.36
CA LEU A 327 18.87 -4.56 2.70
C LEU A 327 18.67 -4.52 1.18
N PRO A 328 19.73 -4.70 0.37
CA PRO A 328 19.57 -4.76 -1.07
C PRO A 328 18.73 -5.95 -1.51
N LEU A 329 18.00 -5.79 -2.64
CA LEU A 329 17.27 -6.92 -3.26
C LEU A 329 18.24 -8.07 -3.54
N GLY A 330 17.80 -9.30 -3.24
CA GLY A 330 18.62 -10.50 -3.34
C GLY A 330 19.28 -10.92 -2.03
N SER A 331 19.17 -10.12 -0.95
CA SER A 331 19.59 -10.53 0.38
C SER A 331 18.80 -11.74 0.84
N THR A 332 19.50 -12.68 1.47
CA THR A 332 18.96 -13.96 1.92
C THR A 332 18.40 -13.88 3.33
N GLY A 333 17.74 -14.96 3.80
CA GLY A 333 17.33 -15.08 5.19
C GLY A 333 18.51 -14.98 6.16
N GLU A 334 19.67 -15.56 5.82
CA GLU A 334 20.90 -15.44 6.60
C GLU A 334 21.34 -13.96 6.74
N ASP A 335 21.31 -13.19 5.65
CA ASP A 335 21.70 -11.77 5.70
C ASP A 335 20.79 -10.98 6.64
N PHE A 336 19.46 -11.21 6.56
CA PHE A 336 18.51 -10.61 7.49
C PHE A 336 18.74 -11.05 8.93
N GLY A 337 18.90 -12.34 9.18
CA GLY A 337 19.19 -12.88 10.51
C GLY A 337 20.46 -12.26 11.13
N ARG A 338 21.53 -12.17 10.34
CA ARG A 338 22.78 -11.56 10.76
C ARG A 338 22.64 -10.08 11.12
N VAL A 339 21.91 -9.31 10.29
CA VAL A 339 21.66 -7.89 10.54
C VAL A 339 20.80 -7.69 11.78
N ILE A 340 19.74 -8.49 11.98
CA ILE A 340 18.90 -8.43 13.18
C ILE A 340 19.75 -8.73 14.43
N LYS A 341 20.51 -9.84 14.43
CA LYS A 341 21.38 -10.22 15.56
C LYS A 341 22.37 -9.11 15.90
N ASN A 342 23.06 -8.55 14.90
CA ASN A 342 24.00 -7.46 15.09
C ASN A 342 23.31 -6.22 15.70
N SER A 343 22.09 -5.89 15.26
CA SER A 343 21.35 -4.74 15.79
C SER A 343 20.90 -4.96 17.24
N VAL A 344 20.62 -6.22 17.65
CA VAL A 344 20.36 -6.57 19.05
C VAL A 344 21.63 -6.43 19.89
N GLU A 345 22.74 -7.02 19.44
CA GLU A 345 24.02 -7.03 20.17
C GLU A 345 24.65 -5.63 20.30
N SER A 346 24.47 -4.78 19.30
CA SER A 346 24.97 -3.38 19.31
C SER A 346 24.07 -2.42 20.10
N GLY A 347 22.85 -2.82 20.46
CA GLY A 347 21.86 -1.93 21.10
C GLY A 347 21.14 -0.98 20.14
N GLU A 348 21.33 -1.11 18.81
CA GLU A 348 20.64 -0.27 17.79
C GLU A 348 19.11 -0.45 17.79
N MET A 349 18.61 -1.61 18.22
CA MET A 349 17.16 -1.88 18.25
C MET A 349 16.39 -0.85 19.07
N GLU A 350 16.91 -0.40 20.21
CA GLU A 350 16.28 0.66 21.01
C GLU A 350 16.26 1.99 20.25
N GLN A 351 17.34 2.34 19.53
CA GLN A 351 17.41 3.52 18.69
C GLN A 351 16.38 3.45 17.55
N PHE A 352 16.28 2.32 16.85
CA PHE A 352 15.31 2.11 15.78
C PHE A 352 13.88 2.18 16.29
N SER A 353 13.59 1.63 17.47
CA SER A 353 12.28 1.74 18.11
C SER A 353 11.88 3.20 18.35
N LYS A 354 12.79 4.02 18.87
CA LYS A 354 12.57 5.46 19.06
C LYS A 354 12.41 6.20 17.72
N GLY A 355 13.25 5.83 16.74
CA GLY A 355 13.22 6.38 15.38
C GLY A 355 11.90 6.05 14.66
N ALA A 356 11.42 4.82 14.73
CA ALA A 356 10.14 4.40 14.15
C ALA A 356 8.98 5.30 14.63
N ARG A 357 8.89 5.54 15.93
CA ARG A 357 7.85 6.44 16.49
C ARG A 357 8.01 7.87 16.04
N ARG A 358 9.25 8.38 15.94
CA ARG A 358 9.53 9.72 15.43
C ARG A 358 9.09 9.85 13.97
N VAL A 359 9.39 8.88 13.11
CA VAL A 359 8.99 8.86 11.71
C VAL A 359 7.47 8.92 11.56
N VAL A 360 6.71 8.18 12.39
CA VAL A 360 5.24 8.27 12.40
C VAL A 360 4.77 9.66 12.80
N ALA A 361 5.29 10.21 13.89
CA ALA A 361 4.87 11.51 14.41
C ALA A 361 5.16 12.67 13.44
N GLU A 362 6.30 12.62 12.75
CA GLU A 362 6.77 13.71 11.90
C GLU A 362 6.34 13.57 10.44
N ARG A 363 5.88 12.36 10.00
CA ARG A 363 5.79 12.04 8.59
C ARG A 363 4.59 11.15 8.22
N LEU A 364 4.36 10.05 8.96
CA LEU A 364 3.46 8.98 8.58
C LEU A 364 2.15 9.03 9.39
N SER A 365 1.42 10.14 9.30
CA SER A 365 0.11 10.25 9.96
C SER A 365 -0.98 10.72 8.99
N TRP A 366 -2.21 10.30 9.25
CA TRP A 366 -3.35 10.75 8.45
C TRP A 366 -3.68 12.22 8.64
N GLU A 367 -3.30 12.81 9.78
CA GLU A 367 -3.43 14.23 10.05
C GLU A 367 -2.51 15.05 9.13
N LEU A 368 -1.22 14.70 9.07
CA LEU A 368 -0.24 15.35 8.17
C LEU A 368 -0.62 15.15 6.70
N TRP A 369 -1.07 13.94 6.34
CA TRP A 369 -1.59 13.67 5.02
C TRP A 369 -2.76 14.60 4.67
N ALA A 370 -3.75 14.70 5.57
CA ALA A 370 -4.93 15.53 5.38
C ALA A 370 -4.59 17.02 5.27
N GLU A 371 -3.67 17.52 6.09
CA GLU A 371 -3.18 18.90 6.02
C GLU A 371 -2.52 19.20 4.68
N THR A 372 -1.69 18.27 4.21
CA THR A 372 -1.00 18.38 2.91
C THR A 372 -2.01 18.40 1.77
N VAL A 373 -2.94 17.44 1.73
CA VAL A 373 -3.96 17.34 0.68
C VAL A 373 -4.93 18.51 0.72
N ALA A 374 -5.32 18.97 1.93
CA ALA A 374 -6.14 20.17 2.08
C ALA A 374 -5.46 21.40 1.48
N GLY A 375 -4.14 21.54 1.69
CA GLY A 375 -3.36 22.62 1.10
C GLY A 375 -3.31 22.60 -0.43
N VAL A 376 -3.35 21.42 -1.03
CA VAL A 376 -3.48 21.26 -2.48
C VAL A 376 -4.88 21.71 -2.93
N ILE A 377 -5.94 21.21 -2.27
CA ILE A 377 -7.34 21.50 -2.64
C ILE A 377 -7.65 23.00 -2.52
N GLU A 378 -7.15 23.67 -1.48
CA GLU A 378 -7.36 25.13 -1.31
C GLU A 378 -6.84 25.96 -2.48
N LYS A 379 -5.71 25.55 -3.07
CA LYS A 379 -5.10 26.25 -4.22
C LYS A 379 -5.87 26.06 -5.54
N LEU A 380 -6.80 25.11 -5.58
CA LEU A 380 -7.60 24.78 -6.76
C LEU A 380 -8.98 25.50 -6.78
N LYS A 381 -9.29 26.21 -5.71
CA LYS A 381 -10.50 27.04 -5.60
C LYS A 381 -10.25 28.47 -6.04
#